data_df035a81b2ab935ff9840498d20fad9c
#
_entry.id   df035a81b2ab935ff9840498d20fad9c
#
_cell.length_a   1.000
_cell.length_b   1.000
_cell.length_c   1.000
_cell.angle_alpha   90.00
_cell.angle_beta   90.00
_cell.angle_gamma   90.00
#
_symmetry.space_group_name_H-M   'P 1'
#
loop_
_entity.id
_entity.type
_entity.pdbx_description
1 polymer ?
#
loop_
_entity_poly.entity_id
_entity_poly.type
_entity_poly.pdbx_seq_one_letter_code
_entity_poly.pdbx_strand_id
1 'polypeptide(L)'
;MRKDVSFKTEDGTELVGWFYQAEATLAPCIIMAHGFSATKEMHLSGFAETFQKAGMNVLVYDNRNLGSSGGQPRGEIDPDQQISDYRDAITYAQQLDAVDAEQIGIWGSSYSGGHVLVIAAKDRRVKCVVSQVPLVYGLENAQRLVRSDHWAGLRAGFAADRTGRLNGDAPLRLPVVGEKEGDPCALPTDDSREFFFGLSDQDRGAWENDITLRSMELFTEYEPGNWVSRIAPTPLMLVAGRHDHLTPADLTLRAYENAMEPKKLLILDCAHFEAYTDAPFDISAPAQCAWFAEHLGVA
;
A
#
# COMPACT_ATOMS: atom_id res chain seq x y z
N MET A 1 8.91 16.49 -14.05
CA MET A 1 8.27 15.86 -15.24
C MET A 1 8.11 14.37 -14.93
N ARG A 2 6.90 13.78 -15.14
CA ARG A 2 6.64 12.34 -14.98
C ARG A 2 7.12 11.57 -16.20
N LYS A 3 7.78 10.44 -15.97
CA LYS A 3 8.22 9.49 -17.01
C LYS A 3 7.67 8.11 -16.68
N ASP A 4 7.25 7.36 -17.70
CA ASP A 4 6.94 5.94 -17.52
C ASP A 4 8.26 5.18 -17.35
N VAL A 5 8.28 4.22 -16.43
CA VAL A 5 9.43 3.37 -16.15
C VAL A 5 8.99 1.92 -15.96
N SER A 6 9.89 1.00 -16.25
CA SER A 6 9.75 -0.40 -15.83
C SER A 6 11.07 -0.92 -15.28
N PHE A 7 10.98 -1.87 -14.37
CA PHE A 7 12.14 -2.54 -13.79
C PHE A 7 11.80 -3.98 -13.44
N LYS A 8 12.81 -4.81 -13.30
CA LYS A 8 12.65 -6.22 -12.95
C LYS A 8 12.97 -6.45 -11.49
N THR A 9 12.16 -7.27 -10.85
CA THR A 9 12.42 -7.82 -9.52
C THR A 9 13.49 -8.91 -9.59
N GLU A 10 13.98 -9.35 -8.43
CA GLU A 10 14.98 -10.43 -8.32
C GLU A 10 14.52 -11.73 -9.01
N ASP A 11 13.24 -12.05 -8.98
CA ASP A 11 12.66 -13.22 -9.64
C ASP A 11 12.33 -13.00 -11.14
N GLY A 12 12.63 -11.81 -11.67
CA GLY A 12 12.44 -11.43 -13.07
C GLY A 12 11.06 -10.90 -13.43
N THR A 13 10.14 -10.75 -12.48
CA THR A 13 8.84 -10.11 -12.71
C THR A 13 9.04 -8.64 -13.09
N GLU A 14 8.42 -8.19 -14.18
CA GLU A 14 8.47 -6.79 -14.59
C GLU A 14 7.44 -5.96 -13.83
N LEU A 15 7.88 -4.90 -13.14
CA LEU A 15 7.04 -3.91 -12.51
C LEU A 15 7.03 -2.63 -13.34
N VAL A 16 5.84 -2.03 -13.47
CA VAL A 16 5.60 -0.83 -14.27
C VAL A 16 5.19 0.31 -13.35
N GLY A 17 5.78 1.48 -13.59
CA GLY A 17 5.55 2.63 -12.71
C GLY A 17 5.77 3.97 -13.38
N TRP A 18 5.75 4.99 -12.57
CA TRP A 18 6.03 6.38 -12.91
C TRP A 18 7.17 6.91 -12.07
N PHE A 19 8.09 7.59 -12.72
CA PHE A 19 9.14 8.33 -12.05
C PHE A 19 8.91 9.83 -12.20
N TYR A 20 8.73 10.51 -11.08
CA TYR A 20 8.61 11.96 -10.97
C TYR A 20 9.97 12.52 -10.57
N GLN A 21 10.68 13.11 -11.52
CA GLN A 21 12.01 13.65 -11.29
C GLN A 21 11.93 15.05 -10.69
N ALA A 22 12.65 15.30 -9.59
CA ALA A 22 12.86 16.62 -9.00
C ALA A 22 13.64 17.53 -9.95
N GLU A 23 13.65 18.84 -9.67
CA GLU A 23 14.44 19.80 -10.47
C GLU A 23 15.93 19.70 -10.20
N ALA A 24 16.33 19.34 -8.97
CA ALA A 24 17.72 19.16 -8.60
C ALA A 24 18.36 17.98 -9.32
N THR A 25 19.66 18.09 -9.62
CA THR A 25 20.43 17.04 -10.32
C THR A 25 20.54 15.76 -9.50
N LEU A 26 20.58 15.91 -8.17
CA LEU A 26 20.62 14.81 -7.20
C LEU A 26 19.65 15.17 -6.06
N ALA A 27 18.69 14.32 -5.78
CA ALA A 27 17.67 14.55 -4.76
C ALA A 27 17.27 13.24 -4.06
N PRO A 28 16.74 13.31 -2.81
CA PRO A 28 16.12 12.18 -2.15
C PRO A 28 15.04 11.53 -3.01
N CYS A 29 14.74 10.26 -2.78
CA CYS A 29 13.69 9.57 -3.50
C CYS A 29 12.69 8.92 -2.56
N ILE A 30 11.39 9.14 -2.82
CA ILE A 30 10.29 8.47 -2.14
C ILE A 30 9.76 7.36 -3.06
N ILE A 31 9.78 6.13 -2.58
CA ILE A 31 9.13 5.02 -3.26
C ILE A 31 7.70 4.89 -2.73
N MET A 32 6.72 4.73 -3.61
CA MET A 32 5.29 4.69 -3.28
C MET A 32 4.61 3.46 -3.87
N ALA A 33 3.74 2.81 -3.09
CA ALA A 33 2.88 1.73 -3.56
C ALA A 33 1.45 1.88 -3.05
N HIS A 34 0.50 1.39 -3.86
CA HIS A 34 -0.94 1.41 -3.62
C HIS A 34 -1.41 0.32 -2.65
N GLY A 35 -2.68 0.42 -2.19
CA GLY A 35 -3.31 -0.53 -1.30
C GLY A 35 -3.78 -1.84 -1.98
N PHE A 36 -4.60 -2.59 -1.24
CA PHE A 36 -5.13 -3.89 -1.65
C PHE A 36 -5.90 -3.80 -2.96
N SER A 37 -5.49 -4.59 -3.96
CA SER A 37 -6.10 -4.63 -5.31
C SER A 37 -6.15 -3.30 -6.08
N ALA A 38 -5.64 -2.20 -5.55
CA ALA A 38 -5.62 -0.92 -6.25
C ALA A 38 -4.55 -0.88 -7.36
N THR A 39 -4.43 0.26 -8.04
CA THR A 39 -3.38 0.55 -9.01
C THR A 39 -2.78 1.94 -8.76
N LYS A 40 -1.64 2.23 -9.38
CA LYS A 40 -0.94 3.53 -9.25
C LYS A 40 -1.76 4.72 -9.73
N GLU A 41 -2.74 4.48 -10.62
CA GLU A 41 -3.65 5.51 -11.15
C GLU A 41 -4.59 6.07 -10.07
N MET A 42 -4.90 5.27 -9.03
CA MET A 42 -5.92 5.59 -8.03
C MET A 42 -5.41 6.62 -7.02
N HIS A 43 -5.47 7.90 -7.40
CA HIS A 43 -5.18 9.10 -6.59
C HIS A 43 -3.76 9.21 -6.01
N LEU A 44 -2.78 8.35 -6.42
CA LEU A 44 -1.40 8.48 -5.92
C LEU A 44 -0.64 9.65 -6.54
N SER A 45 -1.02 10.09 -7.74
CA SER A 45 -0.36 11.20 -8.44
C SER A 45 -0.34 12.50 -7.62
N GLY A 46 -1.41 12.81 -6.89
CA GLY A 46 -1.47 14.01 -6.06
C GLY A 46 -0.38 14.07 -4.99
N PHE A 47 -0.18 12.96 -4.27
CA PHE A 47 0.91 12.83 -3.30
C PHE A 47 2.28 12.89 -3.98
N ALA A 48 2.48 12.15 -5.07
CA ALA A 48 3.74 12.13 -5.81
C ALA A 48 4.14 13.54 -6.32
N GLU A 49 3.18 14.29 -6.86
CA GLU A 49 3.41 15.66 -7.31
C GLU A 49 3.71 16.62 -6.16
N THR A 50 3.06 16.43 -5.00
CA THR A 50 3.33 17.24 -3.80
C THR A 50 4.77 17.02 -3.34
N PHE A 51 5.24 15.79 -3.26
CA PHE A 51 6.61 15.46 -2.88
C PHE A 51 7.62 15.93 -3.93
N GLN A 52 7.30 15.76 -5.23
CA GLN A 52 8.16 16.24 -6.32
C GLN A 52 8.34 17.76 -6.28
N LYS A 53 7.26 18.52 -6.09
CA LYS A 53 7.31 20.00 -6.00
C LYS A 53 8.13 20.48 -4.81
N ALA A 54 8.22 19.68 -3.77
CA ALA A 54 9.08 19.95 -2.60
C ALA A 54 10.54 19.53 -2.81
N GLY A 55 10.94 19.08 -4.01
CA GLY A 55 12.32 18.78 -4.32
C GLY A 55 12.74 17.32 -4.15
N MET A 56 11.81 16.40 -4.02
CA MET A 56 12.09 14.96 -3.89
C MET A 56 11.74 14.22 -5.18
N ASN A 57 12.57 13.27 -5.60
CA ASN A 57 12.19 12.31 -6.62
C ASN A 57 11.11 11.37 -6.08
N VAL A 58 10.23 10.87 -6.95
CA VAL A 58 9.20 9.91 -6.53
C VAL A 58 9.10 8.78 -7.55
N LEU A 59 9.14 7.54 -7.07
CA LEU A 59 8.85 6.33 -7.84
C LEU A 59 7.52 5.77 -7.35
N VAL A 60 6.52 5.73 -8.23
CA VAL A 60 5.21 5.09 -7.97
C VAL A 60 5.07 3.92 -8.91
N TYR A 61 4.71 2.73 -8.42
CA TYR A 61 4.58 1.54 -9.27
C TYR A 61 3.34 0.71 -8.93
N ASP A 62 2.89 -0.11 -9.88
CA ASP A 62 1.89 -1.14 -9.62
C ASP A 62 2.56 -2.35 -8.96
N ASN A 63 1.97 -2.85 -7.88
CA ASN A 63 2.38 -4.12 -7.29
C ASN A 63 2.25 -5.26 -8.31
N ARG A 64 3.09 -6.31 -8.17
CA ARG A 64 2.99 -7.50 -9.03
C ARG A 64 1.57 -8.04 -9.12
N ASN A 65 1.23 -8.67 -10.21
CA ASN A 65 -0.07 -9.27 -10.52
C ASN A 65 -1.23 -8.27 -10.68
N LEU A 66 -0.98 -6.96 -10.51
CA LEU A 66 -1.98 -5.89 -10.54
C LEU A 66 -1.63 -4.84 -11.60
N GLY A 67 -2.63 -4.07 -12.01
CA GLY A 67 -2.45 -2.96 -12.94
C GLY A 67 -1.65 -3.34 -14.19
N SER A 68 -0.66 -2.50 -14.52
CA SER A 68 0.23 -2.68 -15.67
C SER A 68 1.45 -3.57 -15.38
N SER A 69 1.71 -3.93 -14.12
CA SER A 69 2.82 -4.80 -13.74
C SER A 69 2.56 -6.25 -14.13
N GLY A 70 3.66 -6.98 -14.35
CA GLY A 70 3.65 -8.41 -14.67
C GLY A 70 3.29 -9.29 -13.47
N GLY A 71 3.50 -10.59 -13.67
CA GLY A 71 3.28 -11.62 -12.65
C GLY A 71 2.00 -12.44 -12.85
N GLN A 72 1.99 -13.61 -12.20
CA GLN A 72 0.89 -14.58 -12.26
C GLN A 72 0.73 -15.30 -10.92
N PRO A 73 -0.48 -15.74 -10.57
CA PRO A 73 -1.73 -15.47 -11.30
C PRO A 73 -2.16 -14.01 -11.16
N ARG A 74 -2.80 -13.45 -12.19
CA ARG A 74 -3.31 -12.07 -12.12
C ARG A 74 -4.29 -11.93 -10.95
N GLY A 75 -4.24 -10.77 -10.28
CA GLY A 75 -5.09 -10.48 -9.12
C GLY A 75 -4.67 -11.21 -7.83
N GLU A 76 -3.56 -11.96 -7.80
CA GLU A 76 -3.05 -12.51 -6.54
C GLU A 76 -2.26 -11.45 -5.77
N ILE A 77 -2.63 -11.28 -4.51
CA ILE A 77 -2.02 -10.31 -3.58
C ILE A 77 -1.30 -11.11 -2.49
N ASP A 78 0.01 -11.23 -2.65
CA ASP A 78 0.88 -11.92 -1.70
C ASP A 78 1.78 -10.87 -1.01
N PRO A 79 1.58 -10.61 0.30
CA PRO A 79 2.31 -9.56 0.98
C PRO A 79 3.81 -9.80 1.06
N ASP A 80 4.26 -11.05 1.16
CA ASP A 80 5.68 -11.36 1.22
C ASP A 80 6.36 -11.07 -0.12
N GLN A 81 5.72 -11.42 -1.24
CA GLN A 81 6.22 -11.07 -2.56
C GLN A 81 6.20 -9.56 -2.80
N GLN A 82 5.12 -8.87 -2.45
CA GLN A 82 5.03 -7.40 -2.60
C GLN A 82 6.05 -6.66 -1.73
N ILE A 83 6.37 -7.16 -0.54
CA ILE A 83 7.45 -6.62 0.31
C ILE A 83 8.81 -6.84 -0.33
N SER A 84 9.07 -8.01 -0.93
CA SER A 84 10.30 -8.28 -1.68
C SER A 84 10.44 -7.33 -2.87
N ASP A 85 9.39 -7.18 -3.67
CA ASP A 85 9.33 -6.28 -4.82
C ASP A 85 9.58 -4.81 -4.45
N TYR A 86 9.04 -4.41 -3.32
CA TYR A 86 9.25 -3.05 -2.82
C TYR A 86 10.75 -2.80 -2.51
N ARG A 87 11.46 -3.79 -1.99
CA ARG A 87 12.90 -3.71 -1.76
C ARG A 87 13.69 -3.70 -3.08
N ASP A 88 13.19 -4.38 -4.11
CA ASP A 88 13.73 -4.29 -5.46
C ASP A 88 13.48 -2.91 -6.08
N ALA A 89 12.30 -2.30 -5.83
CA ALA A 89 12.01 -0.93 -6.22
C ALA A 89 12.96 0.08 -5.55
N ILE A 90 13.32 -0.12 -4.27
CA ILE A 90 14.35 0.67 -3.59
C ILE A 90 15.70 0.51 -4.31
N THR A 91 16.10 -0.72 -4.62
CA THR A 91 17.35 -1.02 -5.32
C THR A 91 17.39 -0.38 -6.72
N TYR A 92 16.27 -0.45 -7.45
CA TYR A 92 16.15 0.21 -8.75
C TYR A 92 16.28 1.73 -8.63
N ALA A 93 15.58 2.34 -7.68
CA ALA A 93 15.63 3.79 -7.47
C ALA A 93 17.06 4.27 -7.15
N GLN A 94 17.80 3.52 -6.33
CA GLN A 94 19.19 3.83 -5.98
C GLN A 94 20.17 3.82 -7.18
N GLN A 95 19.80 3.19 -8.30
CA GLN A 95 20.60 3.13 -9.53
C GLN A 95 20.32 4.29 -10.49
N LEU A 96 19.31 5.12 -10.21
CA LEU A 96 18.99 6.28 -11.05
C LEU A 96 19.91 7.46 -10.75
N ASP A 97 20.52 8.03 -11.76
CA ASP A 97 21.49 9.15 -11.64
C ASP A 97 20.95 10.38 -10.87
N ALA A 98 19.63 10.59 -10.92
CA ALA A 98 18.98 11.72 -10.25
C ALA A 98 18.69 11.46 -8.77
N VAL A 99 18.91 10.24 -8.27
CA VAL A 99 18.54 9.82 -6.91
C VAL A 99 19.75 9.79 -5.99
N ASP A 100 19.64 10.49 -4.86
CA ASP A 100 20.57 10.31 -3.76
C ASP A 100 20.30 8.95 -3.09
N ALA A 101 21.13 7.97 -3.38
CA ALA A 101 20.99 6.60 -2.91
C ALA A 101 21.02 6.45 -1.38
N GLU A 102 21.57 7.44 -0.66
CA GLU A 102 21.60 7.46 0.82
C GLU A 102 20.37 8.12 1.44
N GLN A 103 19.47 8.72 0.63
CA GLN A 103 18.29 9.44 1.10
C GLN A 103 17.01 8.85 0.50
N ILE A 104 16.66 7.63 0.93
CA ILE A 104 15.47 6.90 0.49
C ILE A 104 14.36 6.99 1.53
N GLY A 105 13.22 7.55 1.12
CA GLY A 105 11.97 7.49 1.85
C GLY A 105 11.03 6.43 1.27
N ILE A 106 10.12 5.89 2.08
CA ILE A 106 9.08 4.98 1.61
C ILE A 106 7.69 5.44 2.07
N TRP A 107 6.72 5.28 1.18
CA TRP A 107 5.33 5.63 1.40
C TRP A 107 4.43 4.48 0.99
N GLY A 108 3.50 4.12 1.83
CA GLY A 108 2.49 3.13 1.50
C GLY A 108 1.14 3.51 2.05
N SER A 109 0.08 3.14 1.34
CA SER A 109 -1.27 3.36 1.81
C SER A 109 -2.04 2.05 1.94
N SER A 110 -2.92 1.98 2.94
CA SER A 110 -3.78 0.81 3.15
C SER A 110 -2.95 -0.47 3.32
N TYR A 111 -3.08 -1.44 2.44
CA TYR A 111 -2.30 -2.68 2.47
C TYR A 111 -0.79 -2.42 2.35
N SER A 112 -0.38 -1.55 1.41
CA SER A 112 1.03 -1.13 1.33
C SER A 112 1.45 -0.22 2.49
N GLY A 113 0.52 0.40 3.20
CA GLY A 113 0.78 1.00 4.50
C GLY A 113 1.33 -0.01 5.51
N GLY A 114 0.82 -1.25 5.49
CA GLY A 114 1.40 -2.37 6.21
C GLY A 114 2.78 -2.77 5.69
N HIS A 115 2.98 -2.83 4.37
CA HIS A 115 4.27 -3.22 3.78
C HIS A 115 5.40 -2.31 4.22
N VAL A 116 5.19 -0.99 4.20
CA VAL A 116 6.26 -0.05 4.59
C VAL A 116 6.66 -0.18 6.06
N LEU A 117 5.76 -0.63 6.95
CA LEU A 117 6.11 -0.94 8.35
C LEU A 117 7.08 -2.11 8.43
N VAL A 118 6.83 -3.18 7.67
CA VAL A 118 7.70 -4.36 7.62
C VAL A 118 9.05 -4.02 6.98
N ILE A 119 9.02 -3.28 5.86
CA ILE A 119 10.22 -2.88 5.12
C ILE A 119 11.12 -2.00 5.97
N ALA A 120 10.57 -0.94 6.61
CA ALA A 120 11.34 -0.04 7.45
C ALA A 120 12.00 -0.73 8.65
N ALA A 121 11.35 -1.80 9.17
CA ALA A 121 11.93 -2.60 10.24
C ALA A 121 13.09 -3.50 9.79
N LYS A 122 13.10 -3.91 8.51
CA LYS A 122 14.05 -4.89 7.96
C LYS A 122 15.15 -4.27 7.10
N ASP A 123 14.88 -3.16 6.41
CA ASP A 123 15.77 -2.56 5.41
C ASP A 123 16.29 -1.19 5.87
N ARG A 124 17.55 -1.12 6.25
CA ARG A 124 18.19 0.09 6.80
C ARG A 124 18.58 1.12 5.74
N ARG A 125 18.37 0.84 4.47
CA ARG A 125 18.47 1.85 3.40
C ARG A 125 17.35 2.89 3.52
N VAL A 126 16.22 2.52 4.16
CA VAL A 126 15.09 3.42 4.42
C VAL A 126 15.47 4.42 5.51
N LYS A 127 15.36 5.71 5.20
CA LYS A 127 15.67 6.82 6.13
C LYS A 127 14.44 7.49 6.71
N CYS A 128 13.28 7.35 6.07
CA CYS A 128 12.02 7.92 6.56
C CYS A 128 10.85 7.12 6.01
N VAL A 129 9.81 6.93 6.80
CA VAL A 129 8.63 6.17 6.40
C VAL A 129 7.33 6.88 6.75
N VAL A 130 6.39 6.86 5.80
CA VAL A 130 5.00 7.28 5.99
C VAL A 130 4.09 6.11 5.65
N SER A 131 3.21 5.78 6.58
CA SER A 131 2.20 4.74 6.45
C SER A 131 0.82 5.35 6.61
N GLN A 132 0.08 5.45 5.50
CA GLN A 132 -1.24 6.09 5.43
C GLN A 132 -2.35 5.05 5.53
N VAL A 133 -3.33 5.28 6.40
CA VAL A 133 -4.52 4.43 6.66
C VAL A 133 -4.18 2.92 6.59
N PRO A 134 -3.17 2.45 7.36
CA PRO A 134 -2.57 1.15 7.12
C PRO A 134 -3.43 -0.03 7.56
N LEU A 135 -3.34 -1.13 6.82
CA LEU A 135 -3.60 -2.45 7.40
C LEU A 135 -2.49 -2.77 8.40
N VAL A 136 -2.85 -3.00 9.65
CA VAL A 136 -1.88 -3.23 10.74
C VAL A 136 -1.94 -4.64 11.30
N TYR A 137 -3.14 -5.19 11.48
CA TYR A 137 -3.38 -6.52 12.04
C TYR A 137 -4.44 -7.24 11.19
N GLY A 138 -4.00 -8.10 10.27
CA GLY A 138 -4.85 -8.69 9.25
C GLY A 138 -5.96 -9.58 9.81
N LEU A 139 -5.66 -10.44 10.78
CA LEU A 139 -6.69 -11.30 11.37
C LEU A 139 -7.75 -10.48 12.10
N GLU A 140 -7.35 -9.57 12.97
CA GLU A 140 -8.28 -8.74 13.73
C GLU A 140 -9.11 -7.83 12.81
N ASN A 141 -8.47 -7.27 11.78
CA ASN A 141 -9.16 -6.47 10.78
C ASN A 141 -10.20 -7.31 10.01
N ALA A 142 -9.82 -8.49 9.55
CA ALA A 142 -10.74 -9.39 8.85
C ALA A 142 -11.91 -9.83 9.75
N GLN A 143 -11.67 -10.04 11.06
CA GLN A 143 -12.74 -10.37 12.01
C GLN A 143 -13.78 -9.25 12.20
N ARG A 144 -13.42 -8.01 11.90
CA ARG A 144 -14.35 -6.87 11.93
C ARG A 144 -15.10 -6.69 10.62
N LEU A 145 -14.51 -7.10 9.50
CA LEU A 145 -15.10 -7.00 8.16
C LEU A 145 -16.01 -8.20 7.83
N VAL A 146 -15.61 -9.40 8.26
CA VAL A 146 -16.33 -10.64 7.96
C VAL A 146 -17.28 -10.98 9.09
N ARG A 147 -18.56 -11.15 8.77
CA ARG A 147 -19.58 -11.60 9.73
C ARG A 147 -19.16 -12.93 10.36
N SER A 148 -19.40 -13.06 11.67
CA SER A 148 -18.94 -14.21 12.46
C SER A 148 -19.47 -15.56 11.97
N ASP A 149 -20.68 -15.58 11.42
CA ASP A 149 -21.33 -16.77 10.86
C ASP A 149 -20.74 -17.21 9.50
N HIS A 150 -20.01 -16.35 8.80
CA HIS A 150 -19.34 -16.66 7.54
C HIS A 150 -17.94 -17.25 7.70
N TRP A 151 -17.31 -17.14 8.88
CA TRP A 151 -15.92 -17.56 9.08
C TRP A 151 -15.66 -19.04 8.80
N ALA A 152 -16.58 -19.93 9.20
CA ALA A 152 -16.43 -21.35 8.95
C ALA A 152 -16.42 -21.65 7.44
N GLY A 153 -17.31 -21.00 6.68
CA GLY A 153 -17.37 -21.13 5.22
C GLY A 153 -16.12 -20.58 4.54
N LEU A 154 -15.65 -19.42 4.96
CA LEU A 154 -14.44 -18.80 4.42
C LEU A 154 -13.21 -19.70 4.62
N ARG A 155 -12.99 -20.23 5.82
CA ARG A 155 -11.88 -21.17 6.10
C ARG A 155 -11.99 -22.47 5.29
N ALA A 156 -13.21 -23.00 5.12
CA ALA A 156 -13.44 -24.16 4.27
C ALA A 156 -13.10 -23.84 2.80
N GLY A 157 -13.41 -22.63 2.34
CA GLY A 157 -13.03 -22.12 1.02
C GLY A 157 -11.52 -22.07 0.84
N PHE A 158 -10.75 -21.54 1.80
CA PHE A 158 -9.29 -21.53 1.76
C PHE A 158 -8.70 -22.95 1.65
N ALA A 159 -9.22 -23.89 2.44
CA ALA A 159 -8.76 -25.28 2.40
C ALA A 159 -9.08 -25.95 1.04
N ALA A 160 -10.27 -25.71 0.50
CA ALA A 160 -10.68 -26.21 -0.81
C ALA A 160 -9.83 -25.63 -1.94
N ASP A 161 -9.58 -24.29 -1.94
CA ASP A 161 -8.71 -23.63 -2.90
C ASP A 161 -7.27 -24.18 -2.87
N ARG A 162 -6.71 -24.36 -1.67
CA ARG A 162 -5.37 -24.95 -1.49
C ARG A 162 -5.31 -26.35 -2.06
N THR A 163 -6.33 -27.18 -1.82
CA THR A 163 -6.40 -28.55 -2.36
C THR A 163 -6.53 -28.56 -3.88
N GLY A 164 -7.39 -27.71 -4.45
CA GLY A 164 -7.55 -27.57 -5.89
C GLY A 164 -6.25 -27.17 -6.57
N ARG A 165 -5.60 -26.12 -6.06
CA ARG A 165 -4.29 -25.64 -6.61
C ARG A 165 -3.20 -26.74 -6.54
N LEU A 166 -3.16 -27.54 -5.48
CA LEU A 166 -2.24 -28.68 -5.39
C LEU A 166 -2.51 -29.73 -6.47
N ASN A 167 -3.78 -29.90 -6.85
CA ASN A 167 -4.19 -30.82 -7.92
C ASN A 167 -4.06 -30.24 -9.33
N GLY A 168 -3.61 -28.99 -9.46
CA GLY A 168 -3.43 -28.31 -10.74
C GLY A 168 -4.63 -27.50 -11.23
N ASP A 169 -5.65 -27.34 -10.39
CA ASP A 169 -6.80 -26.49 -10.71
C ASP A 169 -6.42 -25.00 -10.68
N ALA A 170 -7.15 -24.19 -11.42
CA ALA A 170 -7.03 -22.74 -11.33
C ALA A 170 -7.44 -22.25 -9.91
N PRO A 171 -6.82 -21.18 -9.39
CA PRO A 171 -7.17 -20.63 -8.09
C PRO A 171 -8.63 -20.16 -8.07
N LEU A 172 -9.33 -20.38 -6.97
CA LEU A 172 -10.64 -19.79 -6.74
C LEU A 172 -10.54 -18.27 -6.69
N ARG A 173 -11.57 -17.59 -7.14
CA ARG A 173 -11.59 -16.13 -7.26
C ARG A 173 -12.82 -15.52 -6.59
N LEU A 174 -12.70 -14.24 -6.25
CA LEU A 174 -13.80 -13.43 -5.75
C LEU A 174 -13.63 -11.96 -6.20
N PRO A 175 -14.72 -11.19 -6.32
CA PRO A 175 -14.62 -9.78 -6.63
C PRO A 175 -13.96 -9.00 -5.49
N VAL A 176 -13.30 -7.91 -5.83
CA VAL A 176 -12.74 -6.94 -4.85
C VAL A 176 -13.88 -6.28 -4.09
N VAL A 177 -14.88 -5.78 -4.80
CA VAL A 177 -16.08 -5.14 -4.26
C VAL A 177 -17.33 -5.77 -4.86
N GLY A 178 -18.38 -5.91 -4.06
CA GLY A 178 -19.67 -6.46 -4.49
C GLY A 178 -20.47 -5.46 -5.35
N GLU A 179 -21.28 -5.96 -6.27
CA GLU A 179 -22.21 -5.11 -7.03
C GLU A 179 -23.33 -4.57 -6.14
N LYS A 180 -23.73 -5.34 -5.13
CA LYS A 180 -24.78 -5.01 -4.16
C LYS A 180 -24.28 -5.21 -2.74
N GLU A 181 -24.92 -4.51 -1.81
CA GLU A 181 -24.70 -4.74 -0.38
C GLU A 181 -24.93 -6.22 -0.02
N GLY A 182 -23.97 -6.80 0.70
CA GLY A 182 -24.00 -8.19 1.14
C GLY A 182 -23.49 -9.22 0.13
N ASP A 183 -23.13 -8.81 -1.09
CA ASP A 183 -22.47 -9.72 -2.03
C ASP A 183 -21.11 -10.18 -1.47
N PRO A 184 -20.75 -11.45 -1.63
CA PRO A 184 -19.42 -11.92 -1.24
C PRO A 184 -18.32 -11.19 -2.02
N CYS A 185 -17.44 -10.49 -1.31
CA CYS A 185 -16.32 -9.75 -1.90
C CYS A 185 -15.19 -9.57 -0.86
N ALA A 186 -14.05 -9.09 -1.32
CA ALA A 186 -12.88 -8.89 -0.47
C ALA A 186 -13.01 -7.67 0.44
N LEU A 187 -13.54 -6.56 -0.08
CA LEU A 187 -13.70 -5.28 0.61
C LEU A 187 -15.20 -4.95 0.72
N PRO A 188 -15.86 -5.38 1.80
CA PRO A 188 -17.32 -5.38 1.89
C PRO A 188 -17.93 -4.07 2.39
N THR A 189 -17.15 -3.00 2.51
CA THR A 189 -17.62 -1.70 2.99
C THR A 189 -18.28 -0.89 1.86
N ASP A 190 -19.28 -0.06 2.20
CA ASP A 190 -19.98 0.76 1.21
C ASP A 190 -19.06 1.78 0.53
N ASP A 191 -18.17 2.41 1.29
CA ASP A 191 -17.16 3.34 0.76
C ASP A 191 -16.16 2.65 -0.18
N SER A 192 -15.83 1.36 0.03
CA SER A 192 -15.04 0.58 -0.94
C SER A 192 -15.77 0.44 -2.27
N ARG A 193 -17.06 0.08 -2.23
CA ARG A 193 -17.87 -0.06 -3.44
C ARG A 193 -18.00 1.28 -4.18
N GLU A 194 -18.30 2.36 -3.45
CA GLU A 194 -18.41 3.70 -4.02
C GLU A 194 -17.11 4.15 -4.65
N PHE A 195 -15.98 3.92 -3.99
CA PHE A 195 -14.67 4.28 -4.50
C PHE A 195 -14.35 3.55 -5.82
N PHE A 196 -14.36 2.21 -5.82
CA PHE A 196 -13.91 1.44 -6.99
C PHE A 196 -14.85 1.58 -8.20
N PHE A 197 -16.16 1.64 -7.99
CA PHE A 197 -17.10 1.84 -9.10
C PHE A 197 -17.24 3.31 -9.51
N GLY A 198 -16.91 4.26 -8.64
CA GLY A 198 -16.92 5.69 -8.92
C GLY A 198 -15.70 6.19 -9.70
N LEU A 199 -14.65 5.36 -9.87
CA LEU A 199 -13.43 5.75 -10.59
C LEU A 199 -13.74 6.11 -12.06
N SER A 200 -13.14 7.21 -12.53
CA SER A 200 -13.08 7.51 -13.96
C SER A 200 -12.29 6.43 -14.70
N ASP A 201 -12.45 6.32 -16.02
CA ASP A 201 -11.67 5.37 -16.82
C ASP A 201 -10.15 5.63 -16.69
N GLN A 202 -9.75 6.89 -16.52
CA GLN A 202 -8.36 7.26 -16.32
C GLN A 202 -7.82 6.77 -14.97
N ASP A 203 -8.58 6.96 -13.87
CA ASP A 203 -8.17 6.57 -12.53
C ASP A 203 -8.31 5.07 -12.30
N ARG A 204 -9.19 4.40 -13.04
CA ARG A 204 -9.34 2.95 -13.03
C ARG A 204 -8.14 2.24 -13.65
N GLY A 205 -7.55 2.82 -14.72
CA GLY A 205 -6.42 2.22 -15.42
C GLY A 205 -6.70 0.78 -15.86
N ALA A 206 -5.78 -0.12 -15.55
CA ALA A 206 -5.87 -1.56 -15.85
C ALA A 206 -6.44 -2.38 -14.66
N TRP A 207 -7.23 -1.77 -13.78
CA TRP A 207 -7.83 -2.46 -12.65
C TRP A 207 -8.97 -3.41 -13.08
N GLU A 208 -8.98 -4.58 -12.46
CA GLU A 208 -10.02 -5.59 -12.60
C GLU A 208 -10.67 -5.86 -11.24
N ASN A 209 -12.01 -5.98 -11.21
CA ASN A 209 -12.76 -6.31 -9.99
C ASN A 209 -12.67 -7.81 -9.68
N ASP A 210 -11.46 -8.34 -9.55
CA ASP A 210 -11.24 -9.77 -9.42
C ASP A 210 -9.88 -10.08 -8.77
N ILE A 211 -9.88 -10.91 -7.71
CA ILE A 211 -8.68 -11.40 -7.02
C ILE A 211 -8.76 -12.91 -6.76
N THR A 212 -7.62 -13.53 -6.45
CA THR A 212 -7.60 -14.91 -5.99
C THR A 212 -8.11 -15.02 -4.55
N LEU A 213 -8.80 -16.12 -4.22
CA LEU A 213 -9.23 -16.38 -2.84
C LEU A 213 -8.04 -16.52 -1.89
N ARG A 214 -6.89 -16.98 -2.38
CA ARG A 214 -5.63 -17.03 -1.63
C ARG A 214 -5.20 -15.65 -1.12
N SER A 215 -5.49 -14.58 -1.84
CA SER A 215 -5.20 -13.21 -1.38
C SER A 215 -5.90 -12.90 -0.05
N MET A 216 -7.11 -13.43 0.17
CA MET A 216 -7.84 -13.26 1.44
C MET A 216 -7.28 -14.16 2.54
N GLU A 217 -6.83 -15.39 2.22
CA GLU A 217 -6.12 -16.23 3.17
C GLU A 217 -4.88 -15.50 3.69
N LEU A 218 -4.02 -15.02 2.78
CA LEU A 218 -2.80 -14.28 3.10
C LEU A 218 -3.08 -12.94 3.82
N PHE A 219 -4.18 -12.26 3.48
CA PHE A 219 -4.62 -11.06 4.22
C PHE A 219 -4.85 -11.37 5.70
N THR A 220 -5.50 -12.51 6.02
CA THR A 220 -5.79 -12.88 7.42
C THR A 220 -4.55 -13.31 8.20
N GLU A 221 -3.46 -13.66 7.51
CA GLU A 221 -2.19 -14.08 8.11
C GLU A 221 -1.19 -12.91 8.25
N TYR A 222 -1.48 -11.76 7.63
CA TYR A 222 -0.56 -10.63 7.53
C TYR A 222 -0.67 -9.69 8.73
N GLU A 223 0.40 -9.62 9.54
CA GLU A 223 0.46 -8.89 10.82
C GLU A 223 1.60 -7.85 10.85
N PRO A 224 1.57 -6.80 10.00
CA PRO A 224 2.66 -5.81 9.93
C PRO A 224 2.85 -5.00 11.21
N GLY A 225 1.82 -4.84 12.03
CA GLY A 225 1.92 -4.16 13.32
C GLY A 225 2.92 -4.77 14.30
N ASN A 226 3.24 -6.06 14.14
CA ASN A 226 4.27 -6.73 14.94
C ASN A 226 5.70 -6.25 14.68
N TRP A 227 5.91 -5.44 13.63
CA TRP A 227 7.21 -4.92 13.24
C TRP A 227 7.48 -3.49 13.69
N VAL A 228 6.46 -2.73 14.10
CA VAL A 228 6.57 -1.28 14.34
C VAL A 228 7.62 -0.93 15.41
N SER A 229 7.77 -1.72 16.47
CA SER A 229 8.76 -1.51 17.52
C SER A 229 10.22 -1.67 17.05
N ARG A 230 10.43 -2.24 15.85
CA ARG A 230 11.75 -2.49 15.27
C ARG A 230 12.13 -1.47 14.19
N ILE A 231 11.27 -0.49 13.90
CA ILE A 231 11.50 0.54 12.88
C ILE A 231 12.58 1.52 13.36
N ALA A 232 12.51 1.93 14.62
CA ALA A 232 13.48 2.87 15.17
C ALA A 232 14.94 2.42 14.91
N PRO A 233 15.85 3.36 14.66
CA PRO A 233 15.72 4.82 14.74
C PRO A 233 15.16 5.49 13.47
N THR A 234 14.64 4.74 12.49
CA THR A 234 14.03 5.30 11.28
C THR A 234 12.75 6.06 11.65
N PRO A 235 12.61 7.35 11.27
CA PRO A 235 11.42 8.15 11.53
C PRO A 235 10.17 7.55 10.89
N LEU A 236 9.11 7.35 11.69
CA LEU A 236 7.83 6.79 11.30
C LEU A 236 6.70 7.79 11.45
N MET A 237 5.96 8.07 10.37
CA MET A 237 4.67 8.76 10.45
C MET A 237 3.54 7.79 10.14
N LEU A 238 2.54 7.72 11.03
CA LEU A 238 1.27 7.03 10.83
C LEU A 238 0.17 8.05 10.57
N VAL A 239 -0.65 7.80 9.56
CA VAL A 239 -1.85 8.59 9.26
C VAL A 239 -3.07 7.70 9.39
N ALA A 240 -4.05 8.10 10.19
CA ALA A 240 -5.28 7.34 10.45
C ALA A 240 -6.52 8.15 10.05
N GLY A 241 -7.49 7.52 9.41
CA GLY A 241 -8.84 8.04 9.22
C GLY A 241 -9.69 7.76 10.45
N ARG A 242 -10.27 8.78 11.08
CA ARG A 242 -11.07 8.62 12.31
C ARG A 242 -12.29 7.72 12.10
N HIS A 243 -12.89 7.79 10.92
CA HIS A 243 -14.11 7.09 10.53
C HIS A 243 -13.83 5.91 9.58
N ASP A 244 -12.58 5.45 9.57
CA ASP A 244 -12.17 4.34 8.71
C ASP A 244 -12.75 3.02 9.24
N HIS A 245 -13.64 2.41 8.45
CA HIS A 245 -14.23 1.10 8.71
C HIS A 245 -13.48 -0.03 8.02
N LEU A 246 -12.66 0.30 7.01
CA LEU A 246 -11.89 -0.70 6.26
C LEU A 246 -10.59 -1.08 6.97
N THR A 247 -9.84 -0.07 7.49
CA THR A 247 -8.65 -0.27 8.33
C THR A 247 -8.81 0.57 9.61
N PRO A 248 -9.52 0.05 10.62
CA PRO A 248 -10.00 0.84 11.77
C PRO A 248 -8.89 1.58 12.51
N ALA A 249 -9.14 2.86 12.83
CA ALA A 249 -8.17 3.78 13.43
C ALA A 249 -7.56 3.25 14.74
N ASP A 250 -8.33 2.54 15.57
CA ASP A 250 -7.84 2.01 16.85
C ASP A 250 -6.70 0.99 16.66
N LEU A 251 -6.68 0.25 15.57
CA LEU A 251 -5.57 -0.65 15.22
C LEU A 251 -4.30 0.15 14.89
N THR A 252 -4.45 1.25 14.13
CA THR A 252 -3.34 2.17 13.83
C THR A 252 -2.84 2.88 15.11
N LEU A 253 -3.73 3.29 16.01
CA LEU A 253 -3.36 3.89 17.28
C LEU A 253 -2.57 2.92 18.15
N ARG A 254 -2.98 1.65 18.24
CA ARG A 254 -2.24 0.59 18.94
C ARG A 254 -0.85 0.38 18.34
N ALA A 255 -0.71 0.41 17.01
CA ALA A 255 0.59 0.35 16.37
C ALA A 255 1.46 1.56 16.71
N TYR A 256 0.87 2.76 16.73
CA TYR A 256 1.58 3.97 17.13
C TYR A 256 2.08 3.91 18.59
N GLU A 257 1.27 3.39 19.51
CA GLU A 257 1.69 3.19 20.91
C GLU A 257 2.91 2.26 21.01
N ASN A 258 2.95 1.21 20.21
CA ASN A 258 4.04 0.23 20.18
C ASN A 258 5.29 0.69 19.41
N ALA A 259 5.17 1.72 18.58
CA ALA A 259 6.30 2.29 17.85
C ALA A 259 7.23 3.07 18.78
N MET A 260 8.54 3.04 18.49
CA MET A 260 9.57 3.83 19.19
C MET A 260 9.82 5.15 18.47
N GLU A 261 10.40 6.13 19.16
CA GLU A 261 10.81 7.41 18.58
C GLU A 261 11.95 7.26 17.55
N PRO A 262 12.02 8.14 16.54
CA PRO A 262 11.10 9.26 16.27
C PRO A 262 9.83 8.80 15.56
N LYS A 263 8.68 9.24 16.06
CA LYS A 263 7.38 8.88 15.49
C LYS A 263 6.41 10.06 15.47
N LYS A 264 5.47 10.04 14.53
CA LYS A 264 4.41 11.04 14.40
C LYS A 264 3.08 10.39 14.08
N LEU A 265 1.99 10.91 14.62
CA LEU A 265 0.63 10.50 14.30
C LEU A 265 -0.14 11.67 13.73
N LEU A 266 -0.84 11.46 12.62
CA LEU A 266 -1.84 12.36 12.08
C LEU A 266 -3.20 11.63 12.05
N ILE A 267 -4.21 12.23 12.64
CA ILE A 267 -5.59 11.72 12.58
C ILE A 267 -6.40 12.65 11.71
N LEU A 268 -6.95 12.11 10.62
CA LEU A 268 -7.83 12.81 9.70
C LEU A 268 -9.29 12.55 10.09
N ASP A 269 -10.14 13.54 9.95
CA ASP A 269 -11.57 13.42 10.20
C ASP A 269 -12.28 12.93 8.91
N CYS A 270 -11.99 11.68 8.54
CA CYS A 270 -12.43 11.09 7.28
C CYS A 270 -12.56 9.57 7.37
N ALA A 271 -13.25 8.95 6.40
CA ALA A 271 -13.26 7.53 6.10
C ALA A 271 -12.01 7.10 5.30
N HIS A 272 -11.92 5.81 4.92
CA HIS A 272 -10.71 5.24 4.30
C HIS A 272 -10.31 5.94 3.00
N PHE A 273 -11.24 5.99 2.05
CA PHE A 273 -10.95 6.50 0.70
C PHE A 273 -10.97 8.03 0.61
N GLU A 274 -11.63 8.72 1.52
CA GLU A 274 -11.59 10.18 1.60
C GLU A 274 -10.19 10.72 1.92
N ALA A 275 -9.30 9.89 2.53
CA ALA A 275 -7.92 10.26 2.81
C ALA A 275 -7.08 10.59 1.56
N TYR A 276 -7.57 10.27 0.36
CA TYR A 276 -6.85 10.47 -0.90
C TYR A 276 -7.28 11.75 -1.65
N THR A 277 -8.38 12.37 -1.28
CA THR A 277 -8.99 13.48 -2.02
C THR A 277 -9.43 14.61 -1.09
N ASP A 278 -9.78 15.75 -1.70
CA ASP A 278 -10.41 16.89 -1.05
C ASP A 278 -9.70 17.39 0.24
N ALA A 279 -10.46 17.84 1.21
CA ALA A 279 -9.92 18.43 2.44
C ALA A 279 -9.00 17.50 3.25
N PRO A 280 -9.26 16.18 3.38
CA PRO A 280 -8.31 15.26 4.03
C PRO A 280 -6.96 15.19 3.30
N PHE A 281 -6.95 15.18 1.96
CA PHE A 281 -5.72 15.23 1.17
C PHE A 281 -4.98 16.55 1.38
N ASP A 282 -5.70 17.69 1.36
CA ASP A 282 -5.11 19.03 1.55
C ASP A 282 -4.44 19.21 2.92
N ILE A 283 -4.85 18.43 3.93
CA ILE A 283 -4.23 18.39 5.26
C ILE A 283 -3.08 17.38 5.26
N SER A 284 -3.32 16.21 4.71
CA SER A 284 -2.44 15.05 4.83
C SER A 284 -1.17 15.18 3.98
N ALA A 285 -1.32 15.54 2.69
CA ALA A 285 -0.19 15.56 1.76
C ALA A 285 0.90 16.58 2.16
N PRO A 286 0.57 17.83 2.57
CA PRO A 286 1.58 18.75 3.08
C PRO A 286 2.25 18.29 4.38
N ALA A 287 1.49 17.66 5.30
CA ALA A 287 2.04 17.16 6.56
C ALA A 287 3.02 16.00 6.35
N GLN A 288 2.71 15.09 5.43
CA GLN A 288 3.60 13.99 5.03
C GLN A 288 4.82 14.51 4.26
N CYS A 289 4.62 15.49 3.39
CA CYS A 289 5.70 16.17 2.67
C CYS A 289 6.70 16.82 3.64
N ALA A 290 6.20 17.55 4.63
CA ALA A 290 7.05 18.17 5.65
C ALA A 290 7.84 17.13 6.48
N TRP A 291 7.21 15.99 6.79
CA TRP A 291 7.87 14.88 7.48
C TRP A 291 9.03 14.30 6.66
N PHE A 292 8.82 14.05 5.38
CA PHE A 292 9.89 13.60 4.49
C PHE A 292 10.99 14.66 4.32
N ALA A 293 10.62 15.94 4.11
CA ALA A 293 11.60 17.02 3.94
C ALA A 293 12.52 17.14 5.16
N GLU A 294 11.95 17.11 6.37
CA GLU A 294 12.70 17.17 7.63
C GLU A 294 13.72 16.03 7.75
N HIS A 295 13.30 14.80 7.44
CA HIS A 295 14.12 13.61 7.70
C HIS A 295 14.98 13.16 6.52
N LEU A 296 14.74 13.67 5.31
CA LEU A 296 15.56 13.42 4.12
C LEU A 296 16.44 14.62 3.74
N GLY A 297 16.49 15.67 4.59
CA GLY A 297 17.40 16.80 4.40
C GLY A 297 17.05 17.68 3.21
N VAL A 298 15.77 17.83 2.87
CA VAL A 298 15.30 18.77 1.84
C VAL A 298 15.06 20.12 2.49
N ALA A 299 15.71 21.16 1.97
CA ALA A 299 15.67 22.53 2.52
C ALA A 299 14.45 23.31 2.06
#